data_68528bbd174fc402647995b2a26b2f9a
#
_entry.id   68528bbd174fc402647995b2a26b2f9a
#
_cell.length_a   1.000
_cell.length_b   1.000
_cell.length_c   1.000
_cell.angle_alpha   90.00
_cell.angle_beta   90.00
_cell.angle_gamma   90.00
#
_symmetry.space_group_name_H-M   'P 1'
#
loop_
_entity.id
_entity.type
_entity.pdbx_description
1 polymer ?
#
loop_
_entity_poly.entity_id
_entity_poly.type
_entity_poly.pdbx_seq_one_letter_code
_entity_poly.pdbx_strand_id
1 'polypeptide(L)'
;MTRSPAHSLAVTLFSEVLTNEALIRNRLSRVLPRGMEISHFSVLNHLARIGEERRPAQLAKSFHVTRGAITNTLHKLEAAGYVHIRP
;
A
#
# COMPACT_ATOMS: atom_id res chain seq x y z
N MET A 1 32.95 -20.33 -6.35
CA MET A 1 32.79 -19.21 -5.42
C MET A 1 31.73 -19.55 -4.37
N THR A 2 32.14 -19.62 -3.14
CA THR A 2 31.23 -19.99 -2.04
C THR A 2 30.65 -18.74 -1.37
N ARG A 3 29.36 -18.74 -1.14
CA ARG A 3 28.70 -17.66 -0.39
C ARG A 3 29.00 -17.82 1.09
N SER A 4 29.17 -16.70 1.78
CA SER A 4 29.30 -16.76 3.23
C SER A 4 27.96 -17.20 3.86
N PRO A 5 27.97 -17.84 5.05
CA PRO A 5 26.72 -18.22 5.74
C PRO A 5 25.81 -17.05 6.00
N ALA A 6 26.37 -15.89 6.35
CA ALA A 6 25.59 -14.67 6.57
C ALA A 6 24.88 -14.20 5.29
N HIS A 7 25.57 -14.26 4.15
CA HIS A 7 24.98 -13.90 2.86
C HIS A 7 23.83 -14.84 2.49
N SER A 8 24.02 -16.16 2.68
CA SER A 8 22.98 -17.14 2.38
C SER A 8 21.75 -16.95 3.26
N LEU A 9 21.94 -16.64 4.56
CA LEU A 9 20.84 -16.36 5.47
C LEU A 9 20.07 -15.12 5.05
N ALA A 10 20.77 -14.04 4.67
CA ALA A 10 20.12 -12.82 4.21
C ALA A 10 19.28 -13.07 2.95
N VAL A 11 19.81 -13.79 1.98
CA VAL A 11 19.09 -14.14 0.75
C VAL A 11 17.83 -14.94 1.08
N THR A 12 17.93 -15.92 1.98
CA THR A 12 16.80 -16.75 2.39
C THR A 12 15.71 -15.89 3.06
N LEU A 13 16.08 -15.02 4.00
CA LEU A 13 15.15 -14.14 4.69
C LEU A 13 14.42 -13.21 3.73
N PHE A 14 15.14 -12.53 2.85
CA PHE A 14 14.55 -11.63 1.87
C PHE A 14 13.64 -12.37 0.91
N SER A 15 14.02 -13.55 0.47
CA SER A 15 13.21 -14.39 -0.41
C SER A 15 11.89 -14.78 0.25
N GLU A 16 11.93 -15.17 1.52
CA GLU A 16 10.71 -15.52 2.28
C GLU A 16 9.79 -14.32 2.46
N VAL A 17 10.34 -13.14 2.79
CA VAL A 17 9.55 -11.92 2.93
C VAL A 17 8.86 -11.57 1.61
N LEU A 18 9.59 -11.61 0.49
CA LEU A 18 9.05 -11.31 -0.82
C LEU A 18 7.97 -12.31 -1.23
N THR A 19 8.17 -13.60 -0.94
CA THR A 19 7.18 -14.64 -1.23
C THR A 19 5.91 -14.43 -0.42
N ASN A 20 6.03 -14.13 0.87
CA ASN A 20 4.88 -13.86 1.73
C ASN A 20 4.12 -12.63 1.29
N GLU A 21 4.82 -11.57 0.90
CA GLU A 21 4.20 -10.36 0.37
C GLU A 21 3.39 -10.67 -0.89
N ALA A 22 3.95 -11.44 -1.81
CA ALA A 22 3.26 -11.82 -3.04
C ALA A 22 2.00 -12.64 -2.77
N LEU A 23 2.05 -13.57 -1.82
CA LEU A 23 0.89 -14.38 -1.42
C LEU A 23 -0.21 -13.52 -0.79
N ILE A 24 0.16 -12.62 0.10
CA ILE A 24 -0.78 -11.71 0.75
C ILE A 24 -1.43 -10.79 -0.29
N ARG A 25 -0.65 -10.23 -1.17
CA ARG A 25 -1.12 -9.37 -2.26
C ARG A 25 -2.11 -10.11 -3.16
N ASN A 26 -1.82 -11.34 -3.49
CA ASN A 26 -2.67 -12.17 -4.33
C ASN A 26 -4.03 -12.45 -3.66
N ARG A 27 -4.02 -12.77 -2.36
CA ARG A 27 -5.24 -12.98 -1.58
C ARG A 27 -6.07 -11.71 -1.46
N LEU A 28 -5.44 -10.59 -1.17
CA LEU A 28 -6.12 -9.29 -1.07
C LEU A 28 -6.78 -8.90 -2.39
N SER A 29 -6.10 -9.13 -3.52
CA SER A 29 -6.66 -8.81 -4.84
C SER A 29 -7.96 -9.56 -5.11
N ARG A 30 -8.15 -10.75 -4.56
CA ARG A 30 -9.36 -11.56 -4.73
C ARG A 30 -10.53 -11.07 -3.90
N VAL A 31 -10.27 -10.42 -2.76
CA VAL A 31 -11.31 -9.96 -1.83
C VAL A 31 -11.60 -8.47 -1.95
N LEU A 32 -10.74 -7.71 -2.62
CA LEU A 32 -10.95 -6.28 -2.82
C LEU A 32 -12.14 -6.03 -3.77
N PRO A 33 -12.90 -4.96 -3.53
CA PRO A 33 -13.96 -4.57 -4.46
C PRO A 33 -13.41 -4.34 -5.87
N ARG A 34 -14.27 -4.56 -6.86
CA ARG A 34 -13.89 -4.37 -8.26
C ARG A 34 -13.43 -2.93 -8.50
N GLY A 35 -12.27 -2.79 -9.15
CA GLY A 35 -11.67 -1.49 -9.44
C GLY A 35 -10.78 -0.95 -8.34
N MET A 36 -10.70 -1.62 -7.18
CA MET A 36 -9.80 -1.23 -6.11
C MET A 36 -8.50 -2.02 -6.17
N GLU A 37 -7.39 -1.29 -6.23
CA GLU A 37 -6.06 -1.89 -6.16
C GLU A 37 -5.57 -1.93 -4.70
N ILE A 38 -4.54 -2.75 -4.45
CA ILE A 38 -3.95 -2.86 -3.11
C ILE A 38 -3.44 -1.51 -2.60
N SER A 39 -2.86 -0.70 -3.49
CA SER A 39 -2.40 0.65 -3.14
C SER A 39 -3.54 1.54 -2.63
N HIS A 40 -4.73 1.43 -3.23
CA HIS A 40 -5.92 2.15 -2.79
C HIS A 40 -6.36 1.68 -1.41
N PHE A 41 -6.37 0.39 -1.18
CA PHE A 41 -6.71 -0.19 0.11
C PHE A 41 -5.71 0.26 1.19
N SER A 42 -4.43 0.32 0.88
CA SER A 42 -3.40 0.77 1.82
C SER A 42 -3.64 2.20 2.30
N VAL A 43 -4.02 3.11 1.40
CA VAL A 43 -4.36 4.48 1.76
C VAL A 43 -5.60 4.52 2.63
N LEU A 44 -6.65 3.80 2.25
CA LEU A 44 -7.89 3.74 3.01
C LEU A 44 -7.66 3.19 4.43
N ASN A 45 -6.89 2.12 4.55
CA ASN A 45 -6.55 1.52 5.83
C ASN A 45 -5.76 2.50 6.72
N HIS A 46 -4.82 3.23 6.12
CA HIS A 46 -4.04 4.24 6.84
C HIS A 46 -4.94 5.34 7.42
N LEU A 47 -5.86 5.86 6.61
CA LEU A 47 -6.83 6.87 7.06
C LEU A 47 -7.72 6.34 8.17
N ALA A 48 -8.21 5.11 8.04
CA ALA A 48 -9.07 4.49 9.05
C ALA A 48 -8.33 4.31 10.38
N ARG A 49 -7.06 3.93 10.34
CA ARG A 49 -6.26 3.70 11.55
C ARG A 49 -5.90 4.99 12.28
N ILE A 50 -5.64 6.07 11.55
CA ILE A 50 -5.27 7.35 12.15
C ILE A 50 -6.50 8.01 12.80
N GLY A 51 -7.69 7.87 12.18
CA GLY A 51 -8.92 8.45 12.70
C GLY A 51 -8.98 9.97 12.63
N GLU A 52 -8.05 10.61 11.93
CA GLU A 52 -7.99 12.05 11.75
C GLU A 52 -7.99 12.41 10.27
N GLU A 53 -8.38 13.64 9.98
CA GLU A 53 -8.26 14.15 8.62
C GLU A 53 -6.78 14.30 8.23
N ARG A 54 -6.47 13.97 6.99
CA ARG A 54 -5.13 14.12 6.43
C ARG A 54 -5.17 14.88 5.12
N ARG A 55 -4.16 15.70 4.90
CA ARG A 55 -3.99 16.40 3.63
C ARG A 55 -3.30 15.48 2.62
N PRO A 56 -3.61 15.63 1.32
CA PRO A 56 -2.94 14.81 0.29
C PRO A 56 -1.40 14.87 0.37
N ALA A 57 -0.84 16.04 0.68
CA ALA A 57 0.61 16.18 0.83
C ALA A 57 1.18 15.33 1.96
N GLN A 58 0.47 15.22 3.07
CA GLN A 58 0.87 14.38 4.21
C GLN A 58 0.84 12.90 3.83
N LEU A 59 -0.21 12.48 3.11
CA LEU A 59 -0.35 11.10 2.65
C LEU A 59 0.74 10.75 1.64
N ALA A 60 1.03 11.63 0.70
CA ALA A 60 2.10 11.42 -0.28
C ALA A 60 3.43 11.20 0.41
N LYS A 61 3.73 12.01 1.43
CA LYS A 61 4.96 11.86 2.21
C LYS A 61 4.99 10.54 2.97
N SER A 62 3.89 10.16 3.62
CA SER A 62 3.80 8.91 4.37
C SER A 62 3.98 7.68 3.50
N PHE A 63 3.47 7.69 2.28
CA PHE A 63 3.55 6.57 1.35
C PHE A 63 4.73 6.65 0.38
N HIS A 64 5.56 7.68 0.49
CA HIS A 64 6.74 7.89 -0.39
C HIS A 64 6.37 7.88 -1.88
N VAL A 65 5.29 8.55 -2.21
CA VAL A 65 4.79 8.68 -3.59
C VAL A 65 4.60 10.14 -3.94
N THR A 66 4.34 10.41 -5.22
CA THR A 66 4.07 11.77 -5.68
C THR A 66 2.71 12.25 -5.20
N ARG A 67 2.55 13.55 -5.09
CA ARG A 67 1.29 14.17 -4.74
C ARG A 67 0.20 13.87 -5.77
N GLY A 68 0.58 13.83 -7.06
CA GLY A 68 -0.34 13.46 -8.13
C GLY A 68 -0.85 12.03 -8.02
N ALA A 69 0.00 11.09 -7.64
CA ALA A 69 -0.39 9.69 -7.44
C ALA A 69 -1.39 9.57 -6.30
N ILE A 70 -1.16 10.23 -5.17
CA ILE A 70 -2.10 10.24 -4.04
C ILE A 70 -3.42 10.90 -4.42
N THR A 71 -3.38 12.02 -5.10
CA THR A 71 -4.59 12.72 -5.55
C THR A 71 -5.44 11.82 -6.43
N ASN A 72 -4.82 11.11 -7.37
CA ASN A 72 -5.51 10.16 -8.22
C ASN A 72 -6.16 9.03 -7.43
N THR A 73 -5.44 8.46 -6.46
CA THR A 73 -5.95 7.42 -5.57
C THR A 73 -7.14 7.93 -4.75
N LEU A 74 -7.03 9.12 -4.18
CA LEU A 74 -8.11 9.72 -3.38
C LEU A 74 -9.37 9.98 -4.21
N HIS A 75 -9.21 10.45 -5.44
CA HIS A 75 -10.36 10.65 -6.35
C HIS A 75 -11.07 9.34 -6.65
N LYS A 76 -10.33 8.25 -6.85
CA LYS A 76 -10.93 6.93 -7.06
C LYS A 76 -11.66 6.43 -5.82
N LEU A 77 -11.09 6.63 -4.65
CA LEU A 77 -11.72 6.24 -3.38
C LEU A 77 -12.96 7.09 -3.09
N GLU A 78 -12.93 8.37 -3.41
CA GLU A 78 -14.08 9.24 -3.27
C GLU A 78 -15.21 8.83 -4.22
N ALA A 79 -14.90 8.56 -5.47
CA ALA A 79 -15.87 8.11 -6.46
C ALA A 79 -16.54 6.80 -6.04
N ALA A 80 -15.82 5.93 -5.35
CA ALA A 80 -16.35 4.68 -4.80
C ALA A 80 -17.08 4.85 -3.46
N GLY A 81 -17.08 6.05 -2.89
CA GLY A 81 -17.78 6.34 -1.63
C GLY A 81 -17.02 6.02 -0.36
N TYR A 82 -15.72 5.71 -0.45
CA TYR A 82 -14.93 5.32 0.73
C TYR A 82 -14.33 6.50 1.49
N VAL A 83 -14.09 7.60 0.83
CA VAL A 83 -13.54 8.82 1.45
C VAL A 83 -14.31 10.04 1.01
N HIS A 84 -14.16 11.11 1.75
CA HIS A 84 -14.71 12.42 1.39
C HIS A 84 -13.57 13.43 1.36
N ILE A 85 -13.41 14.10 0.21
CA ILE A 85 -12.39 15.12 0.03
C ILE A 85 -13.02 16.48 0.33
N ARG A 86 -12.52 17.13 1.40
CA ARG A 86 -12.97 18.48 1.74
C ARG A 86 -12.19 19.52 0.95
N PRO A 87 -12.86 20.58 0.50
CA PRO A 87 -12.16 21.69 -0.14
C PRO A 87 -11.22 22.44 0.81
#